data_dae3e543632c39f3d5bfd39875a3a8f1
#
_entry.id   dae3e543632c39f3d5bfd39875a3a8f1
#
_cell.length_a   1.000
_cell.length_b   1.000
_cell.length_c   1.000
_cell.angle_alpha   90.00
_cell.angle_beta   90.00
_cell.angle_gamma   90.00
#
_symmetry.space_group_name_H-M   'P 1'
#
loop_
_entity.id
_entity.type
_entity.pdbx_description
1 polymer ?
#
loop_
_entity_poly.entity_id
_entity_poly.type
_entity_poly.pdbx_seq_one_letter_code
_entity_poly.pdbx_strand_id
1 'polypeptide(L)'
;EELRVAFLLHRLNSSKEAPSGYDVLKMATRGSAAILGRSDDIGSLEVSKCCDLFMIDSRRLELVGSCFDPKSVLGTVGVRGPVDYTIVQGRVTVDHGHLVTVDEDQLARDAEAKCRAYLNR
;
A
#
# COMPACT_ATOMS: atom_id res chain seq x y z
N GLU A 1 3.10 4.38 3.60
CA GLU A 1 4.11 5.07 4.41
C GLU A 1 5.43 4.29 4.49
N GLU A 2 5.46 3.00 4.78
CA GLU A 2 6.68 2.19 5.00
C GLU A 2 7.68 2.29 3.84
N LEU A 3 7.22 2.22 2.60
CA LEU A 3 8.07 2.36 1.41
C LEU A 3 8.80 3.71 1.38
N ARG A 4 8.10 4.79 1.73
CA ARG A 4 8.67 6.12 1.77
C ARG A 4 9.69 6.26 2.91
N VAL A 5 9.39 5.71 4.08
CA VAL A 5 10.32 5.70 5.21
C VAL A 5 11.58 4.92 4.85
N ALA A 6 11.46 3.74 4.26
CA ALA A 6 12.59 2.94 3.80
C ALA A 6 13.46 3.72 2.78
N PHE A 7 12.83 4.35 1.79
CA PHE A 7 13.52 5.17 0.79
C PHE A 7 14.32 6.32 1.43
N LEU A 8 13.71 7.05 2.37
CA LEU A 8 14.35 8.18 3.03
C LEU A 8 15.50 7.75 3.95
N LEU A 9 15.31 6.68 4.74
CA LEU A 9 16.36 6.16 5.64
C LEU A 9 17.59 5.69 4.88
N HIS A 10 17.42 4.99 3.76
CA HIS A 10 18.55 4.59 2.91
C HIS A 10 19.31 5.80 2.37
N ARG A 11 18.63 6.86 1.99
CA ARG A 11 19.27 8.09 1.50
C ARG A 11 20.05 8.86 2.58
N LEU A 12 19.63 8.79 3.82
CA LEU A 12 20.39 9.40 4.94
C LEU A 12 21.74 8.73 5.13
N ASN A 13 21.81 7.41 4.93
CA ASN A 13 23.02 6.64 5.18
C ASN A 13 23.94 6.51 3.95
N SER A 14 23.38 6.52 2.73
CA SER A 14 24.11 6.15 1.51
C SER A 14 23.63 6.94 0.31
N SER A 15 23.73 8.25 0.34
CA SER A 15 23.04 9.18 -0.57
C SER A 15 23.15 8.86 -2.07
N LYS A 16 24.33 8.43 -2.58
CA LYS A 16 24.54 8.12 -4.00
C LYS A 16 24.23 6.67 -4.36
N GLU A 17 24.42 5.76 -3.42
CA GLU A 17 24.20 4.31 -3.59
C GLU A 17 22.85 3.85 -3.02
N ALA A 18 22.05 4.78 -2.53
CA ALA A 18 20.74 4.48 -1.98
C ALA A 18 19.83 3.91 -3.06
N PRO A 19 18.99 2.91 -2.71
CA PRO A 19 18.04 2.34 -3.62
C PRO A 19 17.08 3.41 -4.16
N SER A 20 16.69 3.26 -5.43
CA SER A 20 15.66 4.10 -6.04
C SER A 20 14.28 3.82 -5.42
N GLY A 21 13.30 4.70 -5.67
CA GLY A 21 11.93 4.43 -5.25
C GLY A 21 11.37 3.13 -5.83
N TYR A 22 11.80 2.76 -7.04
CA TYR A 22 11.42 1.48 -7.66
C TYR A 22 12.10 0.28 -6.99
N ASP A 23 13.36 0.41 -6.55
CA ASP A 23 14.03 -0.67 -5.81
C ASP A 23 13.33 -0.96 -4.49
N VAL A 24 12.93 0.09 -3.78
CA VAL A 24 12.14 -0.06 -2.54
C VAL A 24 10.78 -0.73 -2.82
N LEU A 25 10.11 -0.40 -3.93
CA LEU A 25 8.90 -1.09 -4.33
C LEU A 25 9.16 -2.57 -4.61
N LYS A 26 10.25 -2.92 -5.31
CA LYS A 26 10.63 -4.33 -5.54
C LYS A 26 10.92 -5.07 -4.23
N MET A 27 11.58 -4.43 -3.27
CA MET A 27 11.79 -5.02 -1.94
C MET A 27 10.47 -5.37 -1.25
N ALA A 28 9.51 -4.45 -1.26
CA ALA A 28 8.22 -4.65 -0.61
C ALA A 28 7.28 -5.63 -1.34
N THR A 29 7.52 -5.92 -2.59
CA THR A 29 6.71 -6.85 -3.39
C THR A 29 7.43 -8.17 -3.63
N ARG A 30 8.34 -8.22 -4.60
CA ARG A 30 9.09 -9.43 -4.96
C ARG A 30 9.99 -9.93 -3.83
N GLY A 31 10.63 -9.01 -3.10
CA GLY A 31 11.48 -9.36 -1.95
C GLY A 31 10.65 -10.01 -0.83
N SER A 32 9.52 -9.44 -0.49
CA SER A 32 8.61 -10.02 0.51
C SER A 32 8.05 -11.38 0.07
N ALA A 33 7.69 -11.54 -1.21
CA ALA A 33 7.26 -12.82 -1.76
C ALA A 33 8.34 -13.90 -1.66
N ALA A 34 9.60 -13.54 -1.92
CA ALA A 34 10.73 -14.45 -1.78
C ALA A 34 10.95 -14.90 -0.34
N ILE A 35 10.86 -13.97 0.63
CA ILE A 35 10.98 -14.29 2.07
C ILE A 35 9.88 -15.26 2.51
N LEU A 36 8.67 -15.09 1.98
CA LEU A 36 7.53 -15.97 2.25
C LEU A 36 7.58 -17.31 1.50
N GLY A 37 8.57 -17.52 0.61
CA GLY A 37 8.63 -18.70 -0.26
C GLY A 37 7.50 -18.78 -1.31
N ARG A 38 6.91 -17.62 -1.67
CA ARG A 38 5.72 -17.51 -2.53
C ARG A 38 5.97 -16.74 -3.83
N SER A 39 7.20 -16.72 -4.32
CA SER A 39 7.56 -15.97 -5.54
C SER A 39 6.80 -16.42 -6.79
N ASP A 40 6.32 -17.67 -6.82
CA ASP A 40 5.62 -18.23 -7.97
C ASP A 40 4.17 -17.74 -8.08
N ASP A 41 3.56 -17.32 -6.96
CA ASP A 41 2.13 -16.96 -6.90
C ASP A 41 1.83 -15.52 -6.50
N ILE A 42 2.78 -14.78 -5.86
CA ILE A 42 2.60 -13.38 -5.47
C ILE A 42 3.84 -12.53 -5.78
N GLY A 43 3.77 -11.23 -5.50
CA GLY A 43 4.88 -10.27 -5.59
C GLY A 43 5.04 -9.59 -6.93
N SER A 44 4.29 -9.99 -7.95
CA SER A 44 4.25 -9.35 -9.28
C SER A 44 2.91 -9.57 -9.95
N LEU A 45 2.56 -8.69 -10.89
CA LEU A 45 1.36 -8.82 -11.73
C LEU A 45 1.73 -9.57 -13.01
N GLU A 46 1.57 -10.89 -12.99
CA GLU A 46 1.89 -11.80 -14.08
C GLU A 46 0.76 -12.81 -14.29
N VAL A 47 0.64 -13.33 -15.50
CA VAL A 47 -0.33 -14.41 -15.80
C VAL A 47 -0.04 -15.62 -14.91
N SER A 48 -1.09 -16.23 -14.38
CA SER A 48 -1.06 -17.39 -13.47
C SER A 48 -0.67 -17.06 -12.01
N LYS A 49 -0.40 -15.82 -11.65
CA LYS A 49 -0.25 -15.41 -10.25
C LYS A 49 -1.58 -14.98 -9.62
N CYS A 50 -1.59 -14.91 -8.30
CA CYS A 50 -2.72 -14.37 -7.56
C CYS A 50 -3.05 -12.95 -8.03
N CYS A 51 -4.31 -12.67 -8.20
CA CYS A 51 -4.79 -11.32 -8.51
C CYS A 51 -4.89 -10.52 -7.21
N ASP A 52 -3.72 -10.21 -6.63
CA ASP A 52 -3.58 -9.39 -5.42
C ASP A 52 -2.97 -8.05 -5.81
N LEU A 53 -3.75 -7.00 -5.83
CA LEU A 53 -3.31 -5.68 -6.24
C LEU A 53 -4.10 -4.57 -5.56
N PHE A 54 -3.54 -3.37 -5.57
CA PHE A 54 -4.25 -2.14 -5.27
C PHE A 54 -4.08 -1.13 -6.40
N MET A 55 -5.02 -0.20 -6.50
CA MET A 55 -4.99 0.88 -7.48
C MET A 55 -5.15 2.23 -6.79
N ILE A 56 -4.50 3.24 -7.35
CA ILE A 56 -4.51 4.61 -6.87
C ILE A 56 -4.83 5.53 -8.05
N ASP A 57 -5.76 6.45 -7.89
CA ASP A 57 -6.03 7.45 -8.91
C ASP A 57 -4.86 8.44 -8.99
N SER A 58 -4.11 8.39 -10.08
CA SER A 58 -2.97 9.28 -10.34
C SER A 58 -3.35 10.75 -10.55
N ARG A 59 -4.65 11.06 -10.69
CA ARG A 59 -5.16 12.43 -10.82
C ARG A 59 -5.31 13.16 -9.48
N ARG A 60 -5.07 12.50 -8.37
CA ARG A 60 -5.03 13.14 -7.04
C ARG A 60 -4.02 14.27 -7.03
N LEU A 61 -4.35 15.38 -6.39
CA LEU A 61 -3.52 16.59 -6.38
C LEU A 61 -2.10 16.32 -5.85
N GLU A 62 -1.97 15.49 -4.82
CA GLU A 62 -0.68 15.09 -4.23
C GLU A 62 0.18 14.22 -5.16
N LEU A 63 -0.41 13.67 -6.22
CA LEU A 63 0.27 12.84 -7.22
C LEU A 63 0.52 13.56 -8.54
N VAL A 64 0.22 14.85 -8.63
CA VAL A 64 0.49 15.64 -9.84
C VAL A 64 1.99 15.57 -10.16
N GLY A 65 2.31 15.22 -11.41
CA GLY A 65 3.68 15.02 -11.87
C GLY A 65 4.25 13.61 -11.62
N SER A 66 3.60 12.79 -10.83
CA SER A 66 4.08 11.42 -10.52
C SER A 66 4.07 10.49 -11.74
N CYS A 67 3.26 10.79 -12.76
CA CYS A 67 3.18 10.02 -14.00
C CYS A 67 4.47 10.04 -14.83
N PHE A 68 5.40 10.96 -14.58
CA PHE A 68 6.72 10.98 -15.22
C PHE A 68 7.63 9.85 -14.72
N ASP A 69 7.45 9.40 -13.47
CA ASP A 69 8.14 8.23 -12.92
C ASP A 69 7.18 7.44 -12.02
N PRO A 70 6.19 6.75 -12.60
CA PRO A 70 5.16 6.04 -11.83
C PRO A 70 5.72 4.90 -10.97
N LYS A 71 6.88 4.35 -11.34
CA LYS A 71 7.50 3.24 -10.60
C LYS A 71 8.05 3.68 -9.24
N SER A 72 8.46 4.93 -9.12
CA SER A 72 9.08 5.46 -7.90
C SER A 72 8.08 6.15 -6.96
N VAL A 73 6.84 6.38 -7.39
CA VAL A 73 5.84 7.17 -6.65
C VAL A 73 5.68 6.73 -5.20
N LEU A 74 5.54 5.43 -4.97
CA LEU A 74 5.29 4.90 -3.63
C LEU A 74 6.49 5.08 -2.67
N GLY A 75 7.70 5.06 -3.21
CA GLY A 75 8.92 5.31 -2.43
C GLY A 75 9.21 6.79 -2.23
N THR A 76 8.94 7.64 -3.21
CA THR A 76 9.31 9.06 -3.20
C THR A 76 8.21 9.96 -2.62
N VAL A 77 7.02 9.94 -3.22
CA VAL A 77 5.88 10.75 -2.79
C VAL A 77 5.14 10.04 -1.65
N GLY A 78 4.94 8.74 -1.79
CA GLY A 78 4.09 7.94 -0.92
C GLY A 78 2.60 8.21 -1.17
N VAL A 79 1.76 7.39 -0.57
CA VAL A 79 0.31 7.58 -0.57
C VAL A 79 -0.17 7.58 0.87
N ARG A 80 -0.93 8.60 1.23
CA ARG A 80 -1.57 8.74 2.53
C ARG A 80 -3.06 8.53 2.39
N GLY A 81 -3.63 7.81 3.32
CA GLY A 81 -5.05 7.45 3.30
C GLY A 81 -5.37 6.19 2.48
N PRO A 82 -6.64 5.89 2.31
CA PRO A 82 -7.09 4.70 1.59
C PRO A 82 -6.66 4.73 0.13
N VAL A 83 -6.37 3.56 -0.43
CA VAL A 83 -6.23 3.37 -1.87
C VAL A 83 -7.63 3.30 -2.51
N ASP A 84 -7.73 3.60 -3.79
CA ASP A 84 -9.04 3.65 -4.46
C ASP A 84 -9.64 2.25 -4.58
N TYR A 85 -8.83 1.26 -4.92
CA TYR A 85 -9.25 -0.13 -5.04
C TYR A 85 -8.24 -1.07 -4.42
N THR A 86 -8.73 -2.11 -3.76
CA THR A 86 -7.92 -3.28 -3.36
C THR A 86 -8.64 -4.55 -3.83
N ILE A 87 -7.87 -5.42 -4.49
CA ILE A 87 -8.33 -6.71 -4.98
C ILE A 87 -7.48 -7.78 -4.31
N VAL A 88 -8.12 -8.78 -3.71
CA VAL A 88 -7.47 -9.93 -3.07
C VAL A 88 -8.03 -11.20 -3.66
N GLN A 89 -7.18 -12.02 -4.23
CA GLN A 89 -7.57 -13.24 -4.94
C GLN A 89 -8.68 -13.00 -5.98
N GLY A 90 -8.59 -11.90 -6.71
CA GLY A 90 -9.57 -11.51 -7.71
C GLY A 90 -10.89 -10.92 -7.17
N ARG A 91 -11.03 -10.74 -5.85
CA ARG A 91 -12.23 -10.13 -5.23
C ARG A 91 -11.93 -8.69 -4.81
N VAL A 92 -12.79 -7.77 -5.20
CA VAL A 92 -12.72 -6.38 -4.72
C VAL A 92 -13.03 -6.36 -3.23
N THR A 93 -12.12 -5.88 -2.42
CA THR A 93 -12.26 -5.70 -0.97
C THR A 93 -12.34 -4.25 -0.56
N VAL A 94 -11.77 -3.34 -1.36
CA VAL A 94 -11.93 -1.90 -1.24
C VAL A 94 -12.40 -1.36 -2.58
N ASP A 95 -13.43 -0.52 -2.55
CA ASP A 95 -14.02 0.16 -3.71
C ASP A 95 -14.14 1.65 -3.40
N HIS A 96 -13.53 2.51 -4.23
CA HIS A 96 -13.45 3.96 -4.03
C HIS A 96 -13.00 4.37 -2.62
N GLY A 97 -12.06 3.62 -2.05
CA GLY A 97 -11.50 3.90 -0.72
C GLY A 97 -12.31 3.35 0.46
N HIS A 98 -13.41 2.64 0.22
CA HIS A 98 -14.30 2.06 1.24
C HIS A 98 -14.28 0.53 1.21
N LEU A 99 -14.36 -0.09 2.40
CA LEU A 99 -14.49 -1.54 2.52
C LEU A 99 -15.84 -2.01 1.99
N VAL A 100 -15.86 -2.98 1.07
CA VAL A 100 -17.11 -3.49 0.46
C VAL A 100 -17.86 -4.49 1.34
N THR A 101 -17.23 -5.04 2.38
CA THR A 101 -17.80 -6.10 3.23
C THR A 101 -18.19 -5.61 4.61
N VAL A 102 -17.95 -4.35 4.93
CA VAL A 102 -18.14 -3.78 6.26
C VAL A 102 -18.86 -2.43 6.16
N ASP A 103 -19.82 -2.19 7.01
CA ASP A 103 -20.36 -0.86 7.28
C ASP A 103 -19.36 -0.12 8.19
N GLU A 104 -18.50 0.72 7.58
CA GLU A 104 -17.42 1.44 8.28
C GLU A 104 -17.97 2.39 9.34
N ASP A 105 -19.11 3.05 9.07
CA ASP A 105 -19.73 3.98 10.01
C ASP A 105 -20.28 3.25 11.24
N GLN A 106 -20.92 2.10 11.04
CA GLN A 106 -21.41 1.29 12.14
C GLN A 106 -20.23 0.73 12.96
N LEU A 107 -19.20 0.22 12.27
CA LEU A 107 -18.01 -0.29 12.93
C LEU A 107 -17.30 0.78 13.78
N ALA A 108 -17.19 2.00 13.27
CA ALA A 108 -16.60 3.13 13.99
C ALA A 108 -17.41 3.47 15.26
N ARG A 109 -18.75 3.52 15.16
CA ARG A 109 -19.64 3.76 16.33
C ARG A 109 -19.48 2.67 17.39
N ASP A 110 -19.48 1.41 16.96
CA ASP A 110 -19.33 0.27 17.88
C ASP A 110 -17.96 0.23 18.56
N ALA A 111 -16.91 0.53 17.81
CA ALA A 111 -15.55 0.62 18.35
C ALA A 111 -15.42 1.76 19.39
N GLU A 112 -15.98 2.94 19.08
CA GLU A 112 -15.96 4.07 20.02
C GLU A 112 -16.72 3.75 21.31
N ALA A 113 -17.89 3.12 21.22
CA ALA A 113 -18.66 2.71 22.39
C ALA A 113 -17.88 1.74 23.28
N LYS A 114 -17.18 0.78 22.69
CA LYS A 114 -16.33 -0.17 23.42
C LYS A 114 -15.13 0.53 24.06
N CYS A 115 -14.47 1.46 23.37
CA CYS A 115 -13.38 2.24 23.93
C CYS A 115 -13.83 3.05 25.15
N ARG A 116 -14.96 3.74 25.06
CA ARG A 116 -15.53 4.51 26.19
C ARG A 116 -15.86 3.60 27.38
N ALA A 117 -16.45 2.44 27.15
CA ALA A 117 -16.74 1.48 28.20
C ALA A 117 -15.48 0.92 28.88
N TYR A 118 -14.39 0.77 28.13
CA TYR A 118 -13.10 0.35 28.65
C TYR A 118 -12.43 1.42 29.52
N LEU A 119 -12.46 2.69 29.08
CA LEU A 119 -11.84 3.81 29.78
C LEU A 119 -12.59 4.24 31.04
N ASN A 120 -13.89 3.94 31.14
CA ASN A 120 -14.74 4.26 32.29
C ASN A 120 -14.83 3.13 33.33
N ARG A 121 -13.93 2.14 33.23
CA ARG A 121 -13.74 1.10 34.24
C ARG A 121 -12.66 1.55 35.23
#